data_6135bd89e784d84a1eff1f857102e046
#
_entry.id   6135bd89e784d84a1eff1f857102e046
#
_cell.length_a   1.000
_cell.length_b   1.000
_cell.length_c   1.000
_cell.angle_alpha   90.00
_cell.angle_beta   90.00
_cell.angle_gamma   90.00
#
_symmetry.space_group_name_H-M   'P 1'
#
loop_
_entity.id
_entity.type
_entity.pdbx_description
1 polymer ?
#
loop_
_entity_poly.entity_id
_entity_poly.type
_entity_poly.pdbx_seq_one_letter_code
_entity_poly.pdbx_strand_id
1 'polypeptide(L)'
;MAITKTTKLNHIEVYPAIDSSAADSSNAKHARVKVEYLDTLDDTEDADLPVSVGRTVLITKFVEDGGAATNYSSEDALVQTVCAAIWS
;
A
#
# COMPACT_ATOMS: atom_id res chain seq x y z
N MET A 1 4.44 23.30 20.41
CA MET A 1 4.29 23.03 18.97
C MET A 1 4.14 21.53 18.77
N ALA A 2 3.05 21.11 18.17
CA ALA A 2 2.80 19.69 17.92
C ALA A 2 2.39 19.51 16.47
N ILE A 3 3.20 18.78 15.71
CA ILE A 3 2.88 18.43 14.34
C ILE A 3 2.07 17.14 14.36
N THR A 4 0.90 17.18 13.76
CA THR A 4 0.02 16.03 13.62
C THR A 4 0.12 15.50 12.20
N LYS A 5 0.35 14.20 12.05
CA LYS A 5 0.34 13.54 10.75
C LYS A 5 -0.89 12.65 10.67
N THR A 6 -1.69 12.85 9.63
CA THR A 6 -2.84 12.01 9.33
C THR A 6 -2.63 11.37 7.98
N THR A 7 -2.85 10.06 7.90
CA THR A 7 -2.73 9.32 6.65
C THR A 7 -4.13 8.90 6.21
N LYS A 8 -4.47 9.23 4.97
CA LYS A 8 -5.75 8.85 4.37
C LYS A 8 -5.49 7.99 3.15
N LEU A 9 -6.24 6.91 3.03
CA LEU A 9 -6.23 6.10 1.82
C LEU A 9 -6.96 6.87 0.72
N ASN A 10 -6.26 7.10 -0.40
CA ASN A 10 -6.78 7.88 -1.51
C ASN A 10 -7.20 7.01 -2.70
N HIS A 11 -6.42 5.96 -3.00
CA HIS A 11 -6.68 5.15 -4.18
C HIS A 11 -6.04 3.77 -4.02
N ILE A 12 -6.75 2.74 -4.48
CA ILE A 12 -6.22 1.38 -4.59
C ILE A 12 -6.40 0.91 -6.02
N GLU A 13 -5.34 0.40 -6.61
CA GLU A 13 -5.36 -0.14 -7.95
C GLU A 13 -4.82 -1.57 -7.92
N VAL A 14 -5.59 -2.51 -8.46
CA VAL A 14 -5.23 -3.92 -8.46
C VAL A 14 -4.86 -4.34 -9.88
N TYR A 15 -3.66 -4.88 -10.03
CA TYR A 15 -3.20 -5.47 -11.28
C TYR A 15 -3.42 -6.97 -11.20
N PRO A 16 -4.25 -7.55 -12.08
CA PRO A 16 -4.54 -8.99 -12.04
C PRO A 16 -3.29 -9.83 -12.26
N ALA A 17 -3.32 -11.05 -11.77
CA ALA A 17 -2.25 -12.01 -12.03
C ALA A 17 -2.16 -12.32 -13.52
N ILE A 18 -0.93 -12.40 -14.04
CA ILE A 18 -0.70 -12.83 -15.42
C ILE A 18 -0.94 -14.33 -15.53
N ASP A 19 -0.54 -15.09 -14.52
CA ASP A 19 -0.74 -16.53 -14.45
C ASP A 19 -1.15 -16.91 -13.04
N SER A 20 -2.47 -17.06 -12.82
CA SER A 20 -3.01 -17.38 -11.50
C SER A 20 -2.67 -18.79 -11.02
N SER A 21 -2.22 -19.66 -11.94
CA SER A 21 -1.83 -21.03 -11.59
C SER A 21 -0.35 -21.16 -11.25
N ALA A 22 0.42 -20.06 -11.32
CA ALA A 22 1.84 -20.10 -11.03
C ALA A 22 2.09 -20.52 -9.57
N ALA A 23 2.87 -21.57 -9.40
CA ALA A 23 3.25 -22.07 -8.08
C ALA A 23 4.56 -21.48 -7.59
N ASP A 24 5.27 -20.76 -8.44
CA ASP A 24 6.55 -20.15 -8.07
C ASP A 24 6.35 -18.82 -7.34
N SER A 25 7.42 -18.30 -6.77
CA SER A 25 7.41 -17.06 -6.01
C SER A 25 7.83 -15.85 -6.86
N SER A 26 7.54 -15.87 -8.16
CA SER A 26 7.79 -14.75 -9.04
C SER A 26 6.69 -13.71 -8.93
N ASN A 27 7.02 -12.51 -8.48
CA ASN A 27 6.05 -11.42 -8.36
C ASN A 27 5.45 -11.00 -9.70
N ALA A 28 6.17 -11.20 -10.80
CA ALA A 28 5.70 -10.82 -12.12
C ALA A 28 4.45 -11.59 -12.56
N LYS A 29 4.22 -12.79 -12.03
CA LYS A 29 3.10 -13.64 -12.40
C LYS A 29 1.88 -13.49 -11.50
N HIS A 30 2.06 -12.91 -10.31
CA HIS A 30 0.99 -12.76 -9.33
C HIS A 30 0.38 -11.37 -9.37
N ALA A 31 -0.81 -11.25 -8.79
CA ALA A 31 -1.49 -9.96 -8.65
C ALA A 31 -0.65 -9.00 -7.80
N ARG A 32 -0.75 -7.71 -8.13
CA ARG A 32 -0.05 -6.64 -7.41
C ARG A 32 -1.05 -5.56 -7.04
N VAL A 33 -0.75 -4.83 -5.98
CA VAL A 33 -1.60 -3.75 -5.50
C VAL A 33 -0.78 -2.46 -5.47
N LYS A 34 -1.28 -1.43 -6.14
CA LYS A 34 -0.72 -0.09 -6.07
C LYS A 34 -1.64 0.75 -5.20
N VAL A 35 -1.08 1.34 -4.16
CA VAL A 35 -1.83 2.12 -3.19
C VAL A 35 -1.34 3.55 -3.19
N GLU A 36 -2.27 4.49 -3.19
CA GLU A 36 -1.96 5.90 -3.04
C GLU A 36 -2.52 6.39 -1.71
N TYR A 37 -1.65 6.88 -0.86
CA TYR A 37 -2.00 7.51 0.40
C TYR A 37 -1.81 9.02 0.30
N LEU A 38 -2.61 9.74 1.05
CA LEU A 38 -2.43 11.18 1.24
C LEU A 38 -2.02 11.39 2.70
N ASP A 39 -0.80 11.84 2.89
CA ASP A 39 -0.28 12.19 4.21
C ASP A 39 -0.46 13.68 4.43
N THR A 40 -1.16 14.05 5.48
CA THR A 40 -1.42 15.45 5.83
C THR A 40 -0.67 15.78 7.11
N LEU A 41 0.14 16.83 7.04
CA LEU A 41 0.85 17.39 8.19
C LEU A 41 0.15 18.66 8.61
N ASP A 42 -0.18 18.78 9.89
CA ASP A 42 -0.87 19.94 10.43
C ASP A 42 -0.23 20.37 11.76
N ASP A 43 -0.21 21.68 11.98
CA ASP A 43 0.21 22.29 13.23
C ASP A 43 -0.63 23.55 13.42
N THR A 44 -1.36 23.62 14.51
CA THR A 44 -2.26 24.76 14.79
C THR A 44 -1.51 26.09 14.96
N GLU A 45 -0.19 26.04 15.20
CA GLU A 45 0.63 27.22 15.37
C GLU A 45 1.30 27.69 14.08
N ASP A 46 1.19 26.94 12.98
CA ASP A 46 1.81 27.27 11.72
C ASP A 46 0.75 27.57 10.65
N ALA A 47 0.76 28.82 10.15
CA ALA A 47 -0.23 29.28 9.18
C ALA A 47 -0.04 28.66 7.79
N ASP A 48 1.13 28.10 7.49
CA ASP A 48 1.40 27.43 6.22
C ASP A 48 0.87 26.01 6.17
N LEU A 49 0.40 25.47 7.29
CA LEU A 49 -0.19 24.13 7.37
C LEU A 49 -1.73 24.22 7.44
N PRO A 50 -2.45 23.18 7.07
CA PRO A 50 -1.97 21.82 6.71
C PRO A 50 -1.37 21.73 5.31
N VAL A 51 -0.46 20.79 5.14
CA VAL A 51 0.14 20.43 3.85
C VAL A 51 -0.10 18.94 3.61
N SER A 52 -0.55 18.61 2.42
CA SER A 52 -0.81 17.22 2.04
C SER A 52 0.14 16.78 0.95
N VAL A 53 0.71 15.58 1.10
CA VAL A 53 1.64 14.99 0.14
C VAL A 53 1.16 13.58 -0.23
N GLY A 54 1.09 13.32 -1.53
CA GLY A 54 0.75 11.99 -2.02
C GLY A 54 1.94 11.04 -1.88
N ARG A 55 1.65 9.80 -1.52
CA ARG A 55 2.64 8.74 -1.38
C ARG A 55 2.13 7.49 -2.06
N THR A 56 2.94 6.90 -2.94
CA THR A 56 2.58 5.70 -3.68
C THR A 56 3.36 4.52 -3.14
N VAL A 57 2.64 3.42 -2.87
CA VAL A 57 3.23 2.16 -2.41
C VAL A 57 2.81 1.05 -3.36
N LEU A 58 3.78 0.29 -3.85
CA LEU A 58 3.49 -0.92 -4.63
C LEU A 58 3.69 -2.13 -3.73
N ILE A 59 2.65 -2.92 -3.58
CA ILE A 59 2.67 -4.13 -2.75
C ILE A 59 2.64 -5.34 -3.67
N THR A 60 3.62 -6.22 -3.50
CA THR A 60 3.74 -7.47 -4.25
C THR A 60 3.48 -8.65 -3.32
N LYS A 61 3.11 -9.81 -3.89
CA LYS A 61 2.80 -11.01 -3.10
C LYS A 61 3.97 -11.45 -2.23
N PHE A 62 5.19 -11.30 -2.74
CA PHE A 62 6.42 -11.64 -2.02
C PHE A 62 7.29 -10.40 -1.87
N VAL A 63 8.11 -10.38 -0.82
CA VAL A 63 9.05 -9.28 -0.58
C VAL A 63 10.00 -9.12 -1.77
N GLU A 64 10.44 -10.27 -2.32
CA GLU A 64 11.26 -10.34 -3.52
C GLU A 64 11.01 -11.69 -4.19
N ASP A 65 11.40 -11.82 -5.45
CA ASP A 65 11.27 -13.09 -6.17
C ASP A 65 12.04 -14.19 -5.44
N GLY A 66 11.35 -15.27 -5.13
CA GLY A 66 11.91 -16.37 -4.36
C GLY A 66 11.96 -16.14 -2.85
N GLY A 67 11.47 -14.99 -2.40
CA GLY A 67 11.52 -14.60 -1.00
C GLY A 67 10.27 -14.95 -0.19
N ALA A 68 10.19 -14.37 0.99
CA ALA A 68 9.07 -14.58 1.91
C ALA A 68 7.82 -13.83 1.48
N ALA A 69 6.66 -14.29 1.94
CA ALA A 69 5.39 -13.60 1.72
C ALA A 69 5.44 -12.20 2.33
N THR A 70 4.85 -11.23 1.62
CA THR A 70 4.82 -9.84 2.06
C THR A 70 3.94 -9.68 3.29
N ASN A 71 4.44 -8.94 4.28
CA ASN A 71 3.67 -8.57 5.45
C ASN A 71 3.04 -7.20 5.19
N TYR A 72 1.71 -7.17 5.08
CA TYR A 72 0.95 -5.94 4.83
C TYR A 72 0.16 -5.49 6.06
N SER A 73 0.51 -5.98 7.25
CA SER A 73 -0.23 -5.68 8.48
C SER A 73 -0.16 -4.21 8.90
N SER A 74 0.82 -3.46 8.40
CA SER A 74 0.94 -2.02 8.67
C SER A 74 0.13 -1.16 7.72
N GLU A 75 -0.48 -1.74 6.69
CA GLU A 75 -1.25 -1.00 5.71
C GLU A 75 -2.67 -0.71 6.22
N ASP A 76 -3.37 0.20 5.53
CA ASP A 76 -4.76 0.50 5.83
C ASP A 76 -5.61 -0.77 5.83
N ALA A 77 -6.64 -0.82 6.68
CA ALA A 77 -7.49 -2.01 6.85
C ALA A 77 -8.12 -2.46 5.52
N LEU A 78 -8.53 -1.53 4.66
CA LEU A 78 -9.08 -1.86 3.35
C LEU A 78 -8.01 -2.48 2.46
N VAL A 79 -6.79 -1.96 2.49
CA VAL A 79 -5.65 -2.51 1.74
C VAL A 79 -5.35 -3.92 2.20
N GLN A 80 -5.37 -4.17 3.51
CA GLN A 80 -5.17 -5.51 4.07
C GLN A 80 -6.24 -6.49 3.57
N THR A 81 -7.49 -6.05 3.53
CA THR A 81 -8.60 -6.87 3.04
C THR A 81 -8.42 -7.23 1.56
N VAL A 82 -8.03 -6.27 0.73
CA VAL A 82 -7.77 -6.50 -0.69
C VAL A 82 -6.61 -7.48 -0.88
N CYS A 83 -5.51 -7.28 -0.19
CA CYS A 83 -4.34 -8.16 -0.28
C CYS A 83 -4.70 -9.60 0.13
N ALA A 84 -5.44 -9.76 1.21
CA ALA A 84 -5.86 -11.09 1.68
C ALA A 84 -6.77 -11.79 0.66
N ALA A 85 -7.63 -11.03 -0.02
CA ALA A 85 -8.54 -11.58 -1.02
C ALA A 85 -7.82 -12.04 -2.28
N ILE A 86 -6.85 -11.26 -2.77
CA ILE A 86 -6.16 -11.56 -4.03
C ILE A 86 -5.03 -12.58 -3.88
N TRP A 87 -4.49 -12.75 -2.69
CA TRP A 87 -3.35 -13.64 -2.43
C TRP A 87 -3.69 -14.82 -1.52
N SER A 88 -4.95 -15.03 -1.27
CA SER A 88 -5.41 -16.14 -0.44
C SER A 88 -5.21 -17.50 -1.08
#